data_990d9c42cae343aa40c2a1b8f5bbab9e
#
_entry.id   990d9c42cae343aa40c2a1b8f5bbab9e
#
_cell.length_a   1.000
_cell.length_b   1.000
_cell.length_c   1.000
_cell.angle_alpha   90.00
_cell.angle_beta   90.00
_cell.angle_gamma   90.00
#
_symmetry.space_group_name_H-M   'P 1'
#
loop_
_entity.id
_entity.type
_entity.pdbx_description
1 polymer ?
#
loop_
_entity_poly.entity_id
_entity_poly.type
_entity_poly.pdbx_seq_one_letter_code
_entity_poly.pdbx_strand_id
1 'polypeptide(L)'
;MKITKKKTAIGAAIIIALIVIGFIMKPKPAEAANMEVYGSLNYMLSNNEDANGVATSKAENNGSSIGANFSQTISDGVEGFATLEVDIDADDSGSNPFDSKLAFAGVDMGTAGIISAGRQNSVFKGAVTSKTDVFPEYGNGAAQKLFSRDSHTVIYSNQFGVIQFNNMIKVDGTTGKSGVDVYETAASMDVSDALNVGVAYSDDKVNSIQYKGIGASYDISDATTIGYNHTIKEAELTDLTTTANEFTVSTLVGNTTFSGGYGKVEDGNAYTTVGAEKKIGDNFSVYGAFEMTDPASGVDTQDAAAGIKFTF
;
A
#
# COMPACT_ATOMS: atom_id res chain seq x y z
N MET A 1 16.28 -13.16 33.07
CA MET A 1 15.07 -12.37 33.45
C MET A 1 15.33 -10.85 33.36
N LYS A 2 15.78 -10.32 32.23
CA LYS A 2 16.05 -8.87 32.04
C LYS A 2 15.46 -8.27 30.77
N ILE A 3 14.70 -9.02 29.97
CA ILE A 3 14.18 -8.58 28.65
C ILE A 3 12.77 -7.97 28.73
N THR A 4 12.03 -8.26 29.79
CA THR A 4 10.60 -7.88 29.94
C THR A 4 10.39 -6.37 30.22
N LYS A 5 11.36 -5.65 30.76
CA LYS A 5 11.22 -4.23 31.13
C LYS A 5 11.38 -3.24 29.97
N LYS A 6 12.04 -3.63 28.86
CA LYS A 6 12.23 -2.72 27.70
C LYS A 6 10.99 -2.61 26.81
N LYS A 7 10.16 -3.63 26.74
CA LYS A 7 8.99 -3.68 25.83
C LYS A 7 7.81 -2.82 26.31
N THR A 8 7.64 -2.69 27.63
CA THR A 8 6.58 -1.84 28.24
C THR A 8 6.91 -0.35 28.09
N ALA A 9 8.19 -0.01 27.88
CA ALA A 9 8.63 1.38 27.81
C ALA A 9 8.26 2.07 26.47
N ILE A 10 8.18 1.33 25.35
CA ILE A 10 7.91 1.93 24.03
C ILE A 10 6.44 2.36 23.90
N GLY A 11 5.49 1.51 24.28
CA GLY A 11 4.06 1.87 24.26
C GLY A 11 3.74 3.04 25.20
N ALA A 12 4.30 3.03 26.41
CA ALA A 12 4.17 4.13 27.37
C ALA A 12 4.81 5.43 26.86
N ALA A 13 5.96 5.35 26.18
CA ALA A 13 6.63 6.53 25.63
C ALA A 13 5.82 7.19 24.49
N ILE A 14 5.16 6.41 23.64
CA ILE A 14 4.29 6.92 22.57
C ILE A 14 3.05 7.60 23.16
N ILE A 15 2.39 7.00 24.14
CA ILE A 15 1.23 7.57 24.83
C ILE A 15 1.62 8.87 25.53
N ILE A 16 2.76 8.89 26.22
CA ILE A 16 3.27 10.08 26.91
C ILE A 16 3.61 11.17 25.87
N ALA A 17 4.22 10.83 24.73
CA ALA A 17 4.53 11.78 23.67
C ALA A 17 3.26 12.44 23.10
N LEU A 18 2.20 11.66 22.82
CA LEU A 18 0.91 12.16 22.34
C LEU A 18 0.23 13.07 23.39
N ILE A 19 0.29 12.71 24.66
CA ILE A 19 -0.24 13.51 25.76
C ILE A 19 0.54 14.84 25.88
N VAL A 20 1.88 14.78 25.87
CA VAL A 20 2.75 15.95 25.97
C VAL A 20 2.53 16.90 24.79
N ILE A 21 2.38 16.40 23.57
CA ILE A 21 2.03 17.18 22.37
C ILE A 21 0.71 17.93 22.62
N GLY A 22 -0.34 17.25 23.09
CA GLY A 22 -1.63 17.87 23.39
C GLY A 22 -1.59 18.97 24.46
N PHE A 23 -0.70 18.87 25.45
CA PHE A 23 -0.56 19.87 26.51
C PHE A 23 0.31 21.08 26.13
N ILE A 24 1.24 20.92 25.19
CA ILE A 24 2.14 22.00 24.76
C ILE A 24 1.48 22.89 23.70
N MET A 25 0.53 22.35 22.94
CA MET A 25 -0.16 23.10 21.89
C MET A 25 -1.10 24.16 22.49
N LYS A 26 -0.90 25.41 22.10
CA LYS A 26 -1.88 26.48 22.36
C LYS A 26 -2.91 26.45 21.21
N PRO A 27 -4.16 26.05 21.48
CA PRO A 27 -5.16 26.00 20.43
C PRO A 27 -5.40 27.40 19.86
N LYS A 28 -5.44 27.54 18.54
CA LYS A 28 -6.01 28.69 17.86
C LYS A 28 -7.54 28.67 17.98
N PRO A 29 -8.23 29.80 17.79
CA PRO A 29 -9.67 29.79 17.55
C PRO A 29 -9.99 28.79 16.44
N ALA A 30 -11.02 27.98 16.65
CA ALA A 30 -11.36 26.89 15.70
C ALA A 30 -11.71 27.51 14.34
N GLU A 31 -10.88 27.20 13.34
CA GLU A 31 -11.21 27.38 11.93
C GLU A 31 -12.04 26.18 11.48
N ALA A 32 -12.90 26.35 10.46
CA ALA A 32 -13.63 25.24 9.89
C ALA A 32 -12.63 24.21 9.30
N ALA A 33 -12.86 22.93 9.55
CA ALA A 33 -12.07 21.89 8.93
C ALA A 33 -12.31 21.89 7.41
N ASN A 34 -11.24 21.77 6.63
CA ASN A 34 -11.35 21.47 5.22
C ASN A 34 -11.77 20.00 5.06
N MET A 35 -12.67 19.74 4.11
CA MET A 35 -13.11 18.40 3.76
C MET A 35 -13.06 18.25 2.26
N GLU A 36 -12.43 17.19 1.79
CA GLU A 36 -12.39 16.78 0.39
C GLU A 36 -12.97 15.36 0.30
N VAL A 37 -14.02 15.21 -0.50
CA VAL A 37 -14.64 13.90 -0.79
C VAL A 37 -14.08 13.39 -2.10
N TYR A 38 -13.72 12.12 -2.14
CA TYR A 38 -13.18 11.45 -3.32
C TYR A 38 -13.72 10.02 -3.41
N GLY A 39 -13.57 9.42 -4.58
CA GLY A 39 -13.96 8.02 -4.74
C GLY A 39 -13.85 7.52 -6.15
N SER A 40 -14.17 6.24 -6.32
CA SER A 40 -14.29 5.62 -7.63
C SER A 40 -15.35 4.53 -7.63
N LEU A 41 -16.02 4.41 -8.76
CA LEU A 41 -16.82 3.23 -9.11
C LEU A 41 -16.08 2.51 -10.24
N ASN A 42 -15.70 1.26 -10.01
CA ASN A 42 -14.90 0.46 -10.90
C ASN A 42 -15.52 -0.93 -11.05
N TYR A 43 -15.91 -1.28 -12.26
CA TYR A 43 -16.58 -2.53 -12.57
C TYR A 43 -15.97 -3.19 -13.79
N MET A 44 -15.78 -4.52 -13.74
CA MET A 44 -15.11 -5.24 -14.81
C MET A 44 -15.83 -6.54 -15.18
N LEU A 45 -15.51 -7.03 -16.35
CA LEU A 45 -15.70 -8.40 -16.77
C LEU A 45 -14.35 -9.09 -16.72
N SER A 46 -14.23 -10.14 -15.94
CA SER A 46 -13.05 -10.99 -15.87
C SER A 46 -13.31 -12.36 -16.50
N ASN A 47 -12.24 -12.99 -16.96
CA ASN A 47 -12.21 -14.38 -17.37
C ASN A 47 -10.92 -14.97 -16.80
N ASN A 48 -11.06 -15.73 -15.73
CA ASN A 48 -9.93 -16.27 -14.97
C ASN A 48 -9.89 -17.78 -15.11
N GLU A 49 -8.71 -18.32 -15.33
CA GLU A 49 -8.45 -19.75 -15.50
C GLU A 49 -7.89 -20.35 -14.19
N ASP A 50 -8.48 -21.44 -13.73
CA ASP A 50 -7.99 -22.14 -12.54
C ASP A 50 -6.80 -23.07 -12.87
N ALA A 51 -6.16 -23.62 -11.83
CA ALA A 51 -5.03 -24.56 -11.97
C ALA A 51 -5.33 -25.87 -12.74
N ASN A 52 -6.59 -26.11 -13.10
CA ASN A 52 -7.02 -27.25 -13.93
C ASN A 52 -7.29 -26.81 -15.38
N GLY A 53 -7.08 -25.55 -15.73
CA GLY A 53 -7.37 -24.99 -17.04
C GLY A 53 -8.87 -24.71 -17.26
N VAL A 54 -9.66 -24.56 -16.21
CA VAL A 54 -11.08 -24.25 -16.32
C VAL A 54 -11.30 -22.74 -16.22
N ALA A 55 -11.73 -22.12 -17.30
CA ALA A 55 -12.01 -20.70 -17.37
C ALA A 55 -13.38 -20.36 -16.78
N THR A 56 -13.43 -19.32 -15.95
CA THR A 56 -14.65 -18.76 -15.36
C THR A 56 -14.78 -17.29 -15.68
N SER A 57 -15.89 -16.90 -16.28
CA SER A 57 -16.19 -15.48 -16.55
C SER A 57 -17.09 -14.90 -15.46
N LYS A 58 -16.79 -13.70 -15.02
CA LYS A 58 -17.52 -12.98 -13.96
C LYS A 58 -17.62 -11.50 -14.28
N ALA A 59 -18.76 -10.91 -13.95
CA ALA A 59 -18.91 -9.47 -13.87
C ALA A 59 -18.77 -9.09 -12.40
N GLU A 60 -17.80 -8.24 -12.07
CA GLU A 60 -17.43 -8.01 -10.68
C GLU A 60 -16.93 -6.60 -10.40
N ASN A 61 -17.03 -6.23 -9.14
CA ASN A 61 -16.45 -4.99 -8.61
C ASN A 61 -14.92 -5.08 -8.61
N ASN A 62 -14.27 -4.01 -9.06
CA ASN A 62 -12.81 -3.90 -9.01
C ASN A 62 -12.37 -2.73 -8.12
N GLY A 63 -12.57 -2.88 -6.81
CA GLY A 63 -12.06 -1.95 -5.82
C GLY A 63 -12.76 -0.59 -5.82
N SER A 64 -14.07 -0.55 -6.06
CA SER A 64 -14.87 0.66 -5.87
C SER A 64 -14.74 1.17 -4.44
N SER A 65 -14.64 2.48 -4.26
CA SER A 65 -14.51 3.08 -2.94
C SER A 65 -15.02 4.51 -2.88
N ILE A 66 -15.35 4.96 -1.66
CA ILE A 66 -15.62 6.35 -1.35
C ILE A 66 -14.86 6.74 -0.10
N GLY A 67 -14.31 7.95 -0.08
CA GLY A 67 -13.53 8.45 1.04
C GLY A 67 -13.68 9.94 1.24
N ALA A 68 -13.18 10.41 2.38
CA ALA A 68 -13.06 11.82 2.70
C ALA A 68 -11.76 12.08 3.45
N ASN A 69 -11.07 13.14 3.06
CA ASN A 69 -9.93 13.72 3.77
C ASN A 69 -10.40 14.95 4.55
N PHE A 70 -9.92 15.08 5.76
CA PHE A 70 -10.18 16.21 6.65
C PHE A 70 -8.86 16.81 7.07
N SER A 71 -8.76 18.15 7.08
CA SER A 71 -7.61 18.84 7.67
C SER A 71 -8.04 20.11 8.40
N GLN A 72 -7.29 20.49 9.42
CA GLN A 72 -7.50 21.68 10.20
C GLN A 72 -6.20 22.18 10.81
N THR A 73 -5.92 23.46 10.67
CA THR A 73 -4.83 24.12 11.41
C THR A 73 -5.15 24.12 12.91
N ILE A 74 -4.28 23.51 13.72
CA ILE A 74 -4.40 23.46 15.19
C ILE A 74 -3.66 24.63 15.82
N SER A 75 -2.44 24.89 15.35
CA SER A 75 -1.58 25.99 15.75
C SER A 75 -0.61 26.34 14.64
N ASP A 76 0.24 27.38 14.83
CA ASP A 76 1.22 27.75 13.81
C ASP A 76 2.16 26.61 13.49
N GLY A 77 2.17 26.18 12.23
CA GLY A 77 2.99 25.06 11.75
C GLY A 77 2.53 23.68 12.19
N VAL A 78 1.31 23.55 12.73
CA VAL A 78 0.73 22.28 13.15
C VAL A 78 -0.66 22.08 12.55
N GLU A 79 -0.85 21.00 11.82
CA GLU A 79 -2.11 20.61 11.20
C GLU A 79 -2.60 19.25 11.75
N GLY A 80 -3.86 19.19 12.13
CA GLY A 80 -4.56 17.92 12.39
C GLY A 80 -5.22 17.44 11.12
N PHE A 81 -5.18 16.14 10.87
CA PHE A 81 -5.81 15.53 9.69
C PHE A 81 -6.46 14.18 10.02
N ALA A 82 -7.40 13.77 9.18
CA ALA A 82 -7.99 12.44 9.21
C ALA A 82 -8.38 12.00 7.81
N THR A 83 -8.35 10.69 7.57
CA THR A 83 -8.83 10.05 6.35
C THR A 83 -9.79 8.92 6.71
N LEU A 84 -10.95 8.91 6.06
CA LEU A 84 -11.88 7.80 6.06
C LEU A 84 -12.08 7.34 4.62
N GLU A 85 -11.94 6.04 4.36
CA GLU A 85 -12.26 5.44 3.07
C GLU A 85 -12.88 4.06 3.31
N VAL A 86 -13.96 3.78 2.61
CA VAL A 86 -14.62 2.48 2.61
C VAL A 86 -14.59 1.90 1.20
N ASP A 87 -14.30 0.60 1.11
CA ASP A 87 -14.53 -0.17 -0.11
C ASP A 87 -16.03 -0.39 -0.27
N ILE A 88 -16.50 -0.29 -1.52
CA ILE A 88 -17.87 -0.53 -1.91
C ILE A 88 -17.89 -1.85 -2.66
N ASP A 89 -18.60 -2.84 -2.14
CA ASP A 89 -18.86 -4.09 -2.84
C ASP A 89 -20.09 -3.92 -3.74
N ALA A 90 -19.83 -3.50 -4.99
CA ALA A 90 -20.89 -3.15 -5.94
C ALA A 90 -21.55 -4.35 -6.61
N ASP A 91 -21.02 -5.56 -6.43
CA ASP A 91 -21.56 -6.82 -6.98
C ASP A 91 -22.15 -7.75 -5.92
N ASP A 92 -21.99 -7.42 -4.62
CA ASP A 92 -22.62 -8.17 -3.54
C ASP A 92 -24.04 -7.67 -3.27
N SER A 93 -25.00 -8.60 -3.28
CA SER A 93 -26.37 -8.38 -2.82
C SER A 93 -26.53 -8.67 -1.32
N GLY A 94 -25.44 -8.89 -0.60
CA GLY A 94 -25.41 -9.21 0.82
C GLY A 94 -25.75 -8.03 1.72
N SER A 95 -25.69 -8.28 3.01
CA SER A 95 -26.09 -7.31 4.03
C SER A 95 -25.00 -6.29 4.39
N ASN A 96 -23.78 -6.40 3.86
CA ASN A 96 -22.67 -5.54 4.19
C ASN A 96 -21.89 -5.08 2.93
N PRO A 97 -22.43 -4.09 2.19
CA PRO A 97 -21.79 -3.61 0.96
C PRO A 97 -20.59 -2.69 1.21
N PHE A 98 -20.18 -2.45 2.47
CA PHE A 98 -19.10 -1.55 2.82
C PHE A 98 -18.09 -2.21 3.74
N ASP A 99 -16.81 -2.15 3.35
CA ASP A 99 -15.68 -2.57 4.17
C ASP A 99 -14.72 -1.42 4.46
N SER A 100 -14.11 -1.44 5.65
CA SER A 100 -13.14 -0.42 6.03
C SER A 100 -11.87 -0.54 5.20
N LYS A 101 -11.53 0.49 4.42
CA LYS A 101 -10.30 0.57 3.63
C LYS A 101 -9.23 1.37 4.34
N LEU A 102 -9.51 2.63 4.66
CA LEU A 102 -8.67 3.50 5.47
C LEU A 102 -9.50 4.15 6.57
N ALA A 103 -8.92 4.26 7.78
CA ALA A 103 -9.56 4.94 8.91
C ALA A 103 -8.46 5.36 9.90
N PHE A 104 -7.89 6.54 9.71
CA PHE A 104 -6.81 7.03 10.56
C PHE A 104 -6.89 8.53 10.76
N ALA A 105 -6.26 9.00 11.82
CA ALA A 105 -6.07 10.42 12.10
C ALA A 105 -4.63 10.69 12.52
N GLY A 106 -4.18 11.92 12.35
CA GLY A 106 -2.81 12.28 12.66
C GLY A 106 -2.62 13.78 12.90
N VAL A 107 -1.37 14.11 13.17
CA VAL A 107 -0.89 15.47 13.36
C VAL A 107 0.39 15.64 12.55
N ASP A 108 0.41 16.64 11.69
CA ASP A 108 1.61 17.15 11.04
C ASP A 108 2.19 18.28 11.90
N MET A 109 3.44 18.12 12.33
CA MET A 109 4.16 19.06 13.19
C MET A 109 5.28 19.77 12.41
N GLY A 110 5.16 19.84 11.08
CA GLY A 110 6.15 20.42 10.17
C GLY A 110 7.50 19.69 10.26
N THR A 111 8.56 20.41 10.58
CA THR A 111 9.92 19.83 10.67
C THR A 111 10.10 18.77 11.76
N ALA A 112 9.17 18.67 12.71
CA ALA A 112 9.17 17.61 13.72
C ALA A 112 8.57 16.29 13.21
N GLY A 113 7.98 16.32 12.01
CA GLY A 113 7.40 15.14 11.34
C GLY A 113 5.92 14.95 11.62
N ILE A 114 5.41 13.85 11.10
CA ILE A 114 3.99 13.48 11.11
C ILE A 114 3.82 12.24 11.97
N ILE A 115 2.80 12.23 12.83
CA ILE A 115 2.35 11.04 13.55
C ILE A 115 0.90 10.78 13.15
N SER A 116 0.60 9.54 12.77
CA SER A 116 -0.76 9.08 12.48
C SER A 116 -1.06 7.75 13.15
N ALA A 117 -2.34 7.50 13.43
CA ALA A 117 -2.80 6.26 14.06
C ALA A 117 -4.13 5.80 13.46
N GLY A 118 -4.27 4.48 13.29
CA GLY A 118 -5.49 3.85 12.77
C GLY A 118 -5.22 2.76 11.72
N ARG A 119 -6.19 2.55 10.82
CA ARG A 119 -6.04 1.66 9.67
C ARG A 119 -5.50 2.44 8.48
N GLN A 120 -4.28 2.14 8.07
CA GLN A 120 -3.56 2.88 7.03
C GLN A 120 -2.61 1.99 6.24
N ASN A 121 -2.04 2.54 5.16
CA ASN A 121 -1.12 1.81 4.31
C ASN A 121 0.17 1.45 5.05
N SER A 122 0.71 0.27 4.74
CA SER A 122 2.03 -0.18 5.19
C SER A 122 3.13 0.74 4.64
N VAL A 123 4.13 1.04 5.47
CA VAL A 123 5.28 1.83 5.02
C VAL A 123 6.19 1.02 4.11
N PHE A 124 6.18 -0.32 4.23
CA PHE A 124 6.86 -1.24 3.32
C PHE A 124 6.29 -1.12 1.90
N LYS A 125 4.95 -1.13 1.78
CA LYS A 125 4.30 -0.92 0.48
C LYS A 125 4.73 0.41 -0.15
N GLY A 126 4.66 1.49 0.59
CA GLY A 126 4.96 2.83 0.09
C GLY A 126 6.38 2.96 -0.48
N ALA A 127 7.38 2.36 0.18
CA ALA A 127 8.77 2.46 -0.25
C ALA A 127 9.17 1.45 -1.33
N VAL A 128 8.58 0.25 -1.35
CA VAL A 128 9.08 -0.88 -2.16
C VAL A 128 8.04 -1.35 -3.19
N THR A 129 6.93 -1.94 -2.75
CA THR A 129 6.06 -2.68 -3.68
C THR A 129 5.18 -1.77 -4.55
N SER A 130 4.97 -0.52 -4.17
CA SER A 130 4.27 0.47 -4.99
C SER A 130 5.03 0.87 -6.26
N LYS A 131 6.34 0.57 -6.36
CA LYS A 131 7.16 0.90 -7.54
C LYS A 131 6.78 0.11 -8.79
N THR A 132 6.11 -1.03 -8.62
CA THR A 132 5.66 -1.91 -9.69
C THR A 132 4.14 -2.01 -9.80
N ASP A 133 3.38 -1.29 -8.98
CA ASP A 133 1.91 -1.28 -8.95
C ASP A 133 1.36 -0.33 -10.05
N VAL A 134 1.43 -0.75 -11.33
CA VAL A 134 1.13 0.09 -12.50
C VAL A 134 -0.03 -0.43 -13.36
N PHE A 135 -0.60 -1.58 -13.01
CA PHE A 135 -1.65 -2.21 -13.80
C PHE A 135 -3.05 -1.83 -13.30
N PRO A 136 -4.04 -1.72 -14.19
CA PRO A 136 -5.44 -1.53 -13.77
C PRO A 136 -6.02 -2.78 -13.11
N GLU A 137 -5.47 -3.98 -13.45
CA GLU A 137 -5.80 -5.28 -12.90
C GLU A 137 -4.61 -6.22 -13.07
N TYR A 138 -4.44 -7.23 -12.20
CA TYR A 138 -3.32 -8.18 -12.16
C TYR A 138 -1.94 -7.52 -11.90
N GLY A 139 -0.85 -8.25 -12.18
CA GLY A 139 0.51 -7.72 -12.34
C GLY A 139 1.30 -7.39 -11.08
N ASN A 140 0.86 -7.80 -9.88
CA ASN A 140 1.60 -7.55 -8.64
C ASN A 140 1.59 -8.74 -7.66
N GLY A 141 1.61 -9.96 -8.20
CA GLY A 141 1.44 -11.19 -7.44
C GLY A 141 2.72 -11.78 -6.87
N ALA A 142 3.91 -11.42 -7.37
CA ALA A 142 5.17 -12.02 -6.94
C ALA A 142 5.74 -11.39 -5.68
N ALA A 143 5.65 -10.06 -5.52
CA ALA A 143 6.27 -9.35 -4.42
C ALA A 143 5.89 -9.94 -3.06
N GLN A 144 6.89 -10.33 -2.28
CA GLN A 144 6.70 -10.78 -0.91
C GLN A 144 6.41 -9.56 -0.04
N LYS A 145 5.18 -9.48 0.46
CA LYS A 145 4.72 -8.37 1.30
C LYS A 145 3.84 -8.89 2.42
N LEU A 146 3.93 -8.27 3.58
CA LEU A 146 3.15 -8.65 4.74
C LEU A 146 1.67 -8.33 4.54
N PHE A 147 1.39 -7.07 4.23
CA PHE A 147 0.05 -6.55 3.95
C PHE A 147 0.17 -5.21 3.21
N SER A 148 -0.88 -4.80 2.55
CA SER A 148 -0.92 -3.48 1.91
C SER A 148 -1.46 -2.39 2.84
N ARG A 149 -2.40 -2.75 3.72
CA ARG A 149 -3.03 -1.90 4.74
C ARG A 149 -3.22 -2.71 6.01
N ASP A 150 -3.07 -2.08 7.17
CA ASP A 150 -3.30 -2.74 8.45
C ASP A 150 -3.96 -1.82 9.48
N SER A 151 -4.69 -2.45 10.40
CA SER A 151 -5.35 -1.78 11.53
C SER A 151 -4.41 -1.75 12.75
N HIS A 152 -4.77 -0.95 13.75
CA HIS A 152 -4.03 -0.83 15.01
C HIS A 152 -2.58 -0.35 14.83
N THR A 153 -2.34 0.49 13.82
CA THR A 153 -1.02 0.99 13.50
C THR A 153 -0.81 2.41 14.02
N VAL A 154 0.44 2.71 14.34
CA VAL A 154 0.94 4.06 14.54
C VAL A 154 2.13 4.25 13.61
N ILE A 155 2.10 5.31 12.81
CA ILE A 155 3.18 5.66 11.88
C ILE A 155 3.79 6.99 12.30
N TYR A 156 5.12 7.04 12.31
CA TYR A 156 5.89 8.27 12.31
C TYR A 156 6.59 8.44 10.98
N SER A 157 6.42 9.61 10.36
CA SER A 157 7.04 9.98 9.09
C SER A 157 7.79 11.29 9.24
N ASN A 158 9.00 11.38 8.68
CA ASN A 158 9.74 12.63 8.61
C ASN A 158 10.67 12.65 7.40
N GLN A 159 11.01 13.84 6.95
CA GLN A 159 11.96 14.07 5.87
C GLN A 159 13.27 14.64 6.42
N PHE A 160 14.36 13.95 6.17
CA PHE A 160 15.72 14.35 6.53
C PHE A 160 16.54 14.66 5.27
N GLY A 161 16.58 15.92 4.88
CA GLY A 161 17.16 16.32 3.59
C GLY A 161 16.35 15.72 2.43
N VAL A 162 17.00 14.87 1.63
CA VAL A 162 16.36 14.17 0.49
C VAL A 162 15.75 12.82 0.88
N ILE A 163 15.92 12.37 2.12
CA ILE A 163 15.48 11.05 2.59
C ILE A 163 14.14 11.20 3.30
N GLN A 164 13.11 10.55 2.77
CA GLN A 164 11.85 10.31 3.45
C GLN A 164 12.01 9.05 4.32
N PHE A 165 11.76 9.18 5.62
CA PHE A 165 11.88 8.10 6.58
C PHE A 165 10.53 7.82 7.24
N ASN A 166 10.15 6.55 7.32
CA ASN A 166 8.88 6.12 7.87
C ASN A 166 9.08 4.93 8.81
N ASN A 167 8.42 4.98 9.96
CA ASN A 167 8.33 3.87 10.90
C ASN A 167 6.89 3.56 11.22
N MET A 168 6.53 2.30 11.22
CA MET A 168 5.22 1.81 11.63
C MET A 168 5.35 0.78 12.74
N ILE A 169 4.47 0.86 13.71
CA ILE A 169 4.22 -0.22 14.66
C ILE A 169 2.75 -0.62 14.59
N LYS A 170 2.50 -1.92 14.73
CA LYS A 170 1.18 -2.48 14.98
C LYS A 170 1.10 -2.98 16.40
N VAL A 171 0.01 -2.63 17.09
CA VAL A 171 -0.27 -3.06 18.48
C VAL A 171 -1.74 -3.45 18.54
N ASP A 172 -2.08 -4.72 18.31
CA ASP A 172 -3.46 -5.20 18.29
C ASP A 172 -3.83 -6.06 19.52
N GLY A 173 -2.89 -6.26 20.43
CA GLY A 173 -3.13 -6.99 21.66
C GLY A 173 -3.29 -8.48 21.46
N THR A 174 -2.64 -9.06 20.46
CA THR A 174 -2.69 -10.51 20.21
C THR A 174 -2.38 -11.30 21.47
N THR A 175 -3.22 -12.28 21.78
CA THR A 175 -3.15 -13.09 23.01
C THR A 175 -1.76 -13.70 23.20
N GLY A 176 -1.19 -13.49 24.39
CA GLY A 176 0.14 -13.98 24.76
C GLY A 176 1.32 -13.13 24.23
N LYS A 177 1.04 -12.09 23.47
CA LYS A 177 2.03 -11.09 23.03
C LYS A 177 1.77 -9.77 23.74
N SER A 178 2.79 -9.17 24.29
CA SER A 178 2.73 -7.83 24.87
C SER A 178 3.68 -6.92 24.14
N GLY A 179 3.21 -5.74 23.77
CA GLY A 179 4.00 -4.73 23.06
C GLY A 179 3.71 -4.70 21.56
N VAL A 180 4.76 -4.54 20.74
CA VAL A 180 4.64 -4.38 19.31
C VAL A 180 4.50 -5.75 18.64
N ASP A 181 3.41 -5.94 17.89
CA ASP A 181 3.10 -7.16 17.15
C ASP A 181 3.81 -7.18 15.77
N VAL A 182 3.82 -6.02 15.08
CA VAL A 182 4.57 -5.81 13.83
C VAL A 182 5.35 -4.50 13.94
N TYR A 183 6.57 -4.52 13.44
CA TYR A 183 7.40 -3.34 13.27
C TYR A 183 7.83 -3.22 11.81
N GLU A 184 7.64 -2.04 11.22
CA GLU A 184 8.16 -1.72 9.90
C GLU A 184 9.02 -0.47 9.94
N THR A 185 10.05 -0.44 9.12
CA THR A 185 10.83 0.76 8.83
C THR A 185 11.10 0.85 7.34
N ALA A 186 11.01 2.05 6.81
CA ALA A 186 11.25 2.30 5.40
C ALA A 186 11.95 3.64 5.22
N ALA A 187 12.80 3.70 4.20
CA ALA A 187 13.40 4.92 3.73
C ALA A 187 13.30 4.98 2.20
N SER A 188 13.01 6.15 1.67
CA SER A 188 13.02 6.40 0.23
C SER A 188 13.62 7.75 -0.07
N MET A 189 14.18 7.91 -1.28
CA MET A 189 14.74 9.19 -1.70
C MET A 189 14.66 9.35 -3.22
N ASP A 190 14.53 10.59 -3.65
CA ASP A 190 14.76 10.99 -5.03
C ASP A 190 16.27 11.18 -5.21
N VAL A 191 16.91 10.23 -5.91
CA VAL A 191 18.36 10.29 -6.26
C VAL A 191 18.59 11.35 -7.33
N SER A 192 17.60 11.54 -8.20
CA SER A 192 17.49 12.59 -9.20
C SER A 192 16.02 12.84 -9.49
N ASP A 193 15.72 13.86 -10.34
CA ASP A 193 14.35 14.15 -10.79
C ASP A 193 13.69 12.94 -11.49
N ALA A 194 14.49 12.00 -12.01
CA ALA A 194 14.01 10.82 -12.72
C ALA A 194 14.07 9.52 -11.90
N LEU A 195 14.86 9.44 -10.83
CA LEU A 195 15.11 8.19 -10.10
C LEU A 195 14.71 8.28 -8.63
N ASN A 196 13.68 7.55 -8.26
CA ASN A 196 13.31 7.31 -6.87
C ASN A 196 13.70 5.89 -6.44
N VAL A 197 14.31 5.74 -5.27
CA VAL A 197 14.67 4.45 -4.68
C VAL A 197 14.11 4.35 -3.26
N GLY A 198 13.78 3.12 -2.85
CA GLY A 198 13.28 2.85 -1.51
C GLY A 198 13.78 1.52 -0.98
N VAL A 199 13.92 1.43 0.33
CA VAL A 199 14.24 0.21 1.06
C VAL A 199 13.28 0.07 2.23
N ALA A 200 12.94 -1.17 2.58
CA ALA A 200 12.08 -1.42 3.72
C ALA A 200 12.41 -2.74 4.42
N TYR A 201 12.09 -2.78 5.70
CA TYR A 201 12.16 -3.94 6.57
C TYR A 201 10.88 -4.05 7.39
N SER A 202 10.37 -5.26 7.55
CA SER A 202 9.23 -5.57 8.41
C SER A 202 9.53 -6.80 9.26
N ASP A 203 9.11 -6.78 10.53
CA ASP A 203 9.23 -7.87 11.51
C ASP A 203 7.85 -8.17 12.10
N ASP A 204 7.21 -9.22 11.60
CA ASP A 204 5.97 -9.77 12.13
C ASP A 204 6.27 -10.79 13.22
N LYS A 205 6.23 -10.32 14.47
CA LYS A 205 6.53 -11.14 15.65
C LYS A 205 5.42 -12.13 15.98
N VAL A 206 4.22 -11.90 15.48
CA VAL A 206 3.08 -12.81 15.69
C VAL A 206 3.27 -14.08 14.90
N ASN A 207 3.63 -13.92 13.61
CA ASN A 207 3.82 -15.02 12.69
C ASN A 207 5.29 -15.50 12.61
N SER A 208 6.23 -14.80 13.27
CA SER A 208 7.67 -15.05 13.17
C SER A 208 8.19 -14.99 11.73
N ILE A 209 7.82 -13.91 11.03
CA ILE A 209 8.19 -13.67 9.64
C ILE A 209 8.85 -12.31 9.52
N GLN A 210 9.97 -12.25 8.81
CA GLN A 210 10.63 -11.02 8.42
C GLN A 210 10.50 -10.78 6.93
N TYR A 211 10.34 -9.50 6.55
CA TYR A 211 10.32 -9.07 5.16
C TYR A 211 11.38 -8.00 4.94
N LYS A 212 12.09 -8.09 3.85
CA LYS A 212 13.09 -7.13 3.38
C LYS A 212 12.79 -6.77 1.95
N GLY A 213 13.02 -5.53 1.56
CA GLY A 213 12.77 -5.14 0.19
C GLY A 213 13.54 -3.91 -0.24
N ILE A 214 13.77 -3.85 -1.53
CA ILE A 214 14.26 -2.68 -2.25
C ILE A 214 13.34 -2.44 -3.43
N GLY A 215 13.00 -1.18 -3.69
CA GLY A 215 12.20 -0.75 -4.83
C GLY A 215 12.84 0.43 -5.52
N ALA A 216 12.65 0.54 -6.82
CA ALA A 216 13.09 1.67 -7.63
C ALA A 216 12.08 1.99 -8.71
N SER A 217 11.90 3.28 -9.01
CA SER A 217 11.21 3.77 -10.20
C SER A 217 12.11 4.74 -10.94
N TYR A 218 12.15 4.62 -12.26
CA TYR A 218 12.97 5.44 -13.13
C TYR A 218 12.16 5.97 -14.32
N ASP A 219 12.06 7.29 -14.42
CA ASP A 219 11.40 7.96 -15.52
C ASP A 219 12.39 8.09 -16.70
N ILE A 220 12.21 7.25 -17.72
CA ILE A 220 13.00 7.32 -18.96
C ILE A 220 12.66 8.63 -19.72
N SER A 221 11.43 9.07 -19.59
CA SER A 221 10.89 10.31 -20.15
C SER A 221 9.67 10.74 -19.36
N ASP A 222 9.14 11.94 -19.63
CA ASP A 222 7.88 12.45 -19.03
C ASP A 222 6.68 11.52 -19.25
N ALA A 223 6.77 10.60 -20.21
CA ALA A 223 5.70 9.67 -20.54
C ALA A 223 5.95 8.22 -20.13
N THR A 224 7.20 7.84 -19.82
CA THR A 224 7.57 6.44 -19.62
C THR A 224 8.35 6.23 -18.35
N THR A 225 7.81 5.38 -17.48
CA THR A 225 8.41 4.96 -16.20
C THR A 225 8.71 3.47 -16.20
N ILE A 226 9.87 3.08 -15.66
CA ILE A 226 10.22 1.70 -15.32
C ILE A 226 10.11 1.54 -13.81
N GLY A 227 9.51 0.43 -13.36
CA GLY A 227 9.46 0.02 -11.96
C GLY A 227 10.23 -1.28 -11.73
N TYR A 228 10.85 -1.39 -10.57
CA TYR A 228 11.47 -2.64 -10.10
C TYR A 228 11.28 -2.78 -8.60
N ASN A 229 11.02 -4.00 -8.14
CA ASN A 229 11.19 -4.37 -6.75
C ASN A 229 11.85 -5.74 -6.60
N HIS A 230 12.56 -5.88 -5.49
CA HIS A 230 13.11 -7.13 -4.99
C HIS A 230 12.68 -7.29 -3.54
N THR A 231 12.08 -8.43 -3.21
CA THR A 231 11.55 -8.70 -1.88
C THR A 231 11.99 -10.07 -1.38
N ILE A 232 12.24 -10.16 -0.08
CA ILE A 232 12.64 -11.38 0.62
C ILE A 232 11.69 -11.56 1.81
N LYS A 233 11.18 -12.76 1.95
CA LYS A 233 10.41 -13.24 3.12
C LYS A 233 11.19 -14.33 3.81
N GLU A 234 11.46 -14.16 5.08
CA GLU A 234 12.13 -15.14 5.95
C GLU A 234 11.16 -15.63 7.02
N ALA A 235 10.82 -16.90 7.01
CA ALA A 235 9.95 -17.53 7.99
C ALA A 235 10.81 -18.25 9.04
N GLU A 236 11.00 -17.61 10.21
CA GLU A 236 11.92 -18.07 11.26
C GLU A 236 11.60 -19.48 11.80
N LEU A 237 10.31 -19.85 11.85
CA LEU A 237 9.88 -21.14 12.41
C LEU A 237 10.21 -22.33 11.50
N THR A 238 10.33 -22.10 10.20
CA THR A 238 10.56 -23.14 9.18
C THR A 238 11.92 -23.02 8.53
N ASP A 239 12.68 -21.98 8.87
CA ASP A 239 13.95 -21.61 8.22
C ASP A 239 13.82 -21.51 6.69
N LEU A 240 12.63 -21.06 6.23
CA LEU A 240 12.33 -20.92 4.81
C LEU A 240 12.51 -19.47 4.38
N THR A 241 13.31 -19.28 3.34
CA THR A 241 13.47 -18.01 2.63
C THR A 241 12.78 -18.05 1.28
N THR A 242 11.97 -17.04 0.98
CA THR A 242 11.34 -16.86 -0.33
C THR A 242 11.76 -15.52 -0.90
N THR A 243 12.26 -15.52 -2.10
CA THR A 243 12.72 -14.32 -2.81
C THR A 243 11.81 -14.06 -4.02
N ALA A 244 11.52 -12.80 -4.28
CA ALA A 244 10.76 -12.43 -5.47
C ALA A 244 11.27 -11.14 -6.11
N ASN A 245 11.06 -11.04 -7.41
CA ASN A 245 11.39 -9.89 -8.23
C ASN A 245 10.19 -9.51 -9.08
N GLU A 246 9.97 -8.22 -9.25
CA GLU A 246 9.01 -7.66 -10.20
C GLU A 246 9.68 -6.55 -11.01
N PHE A 247 9.35 -6.51 -12.27
CA PHE A 247 9.77 -5.47 -13.21
C PHE A 247 8.57 -5.00 -14.00
N THR A 248 8.42 -3.69 -14.17
CA THR A 248 7.31 -3.09 -14.92
C THR A 248 7.79 -1.95 -15.81
N VAL A 249 7.05 -1.70 -16.87
CA VAL A 249 7.14 -0.51 -17.69
C VAL A 249 5.73 0.04 -17.90
N SER A 250 5.58 1.35 -17.79
CA SER A 250 4.34 2.06 -18.07
C SER A 250 4.64 3.24 -18.99
N THR A 251 3.83 3.45 -20.02
CA THR A 251 4.01 4.56 -20.98
C THR A 251 2.68 5.19 -21.36
N LEU A 252 2.63 6.51 -21.34
CA LEU A 252 1.48 7.32 -21.75
C LEU A 252 1.61 7.70 -23.22
N VAL A 253 0.63 7.32 -24.05
CA VAL A 253 0.53 7.71 -25.46
C VAL A 253 -0.82 8.40 -25.68
N GLY A 254 -0.77 9.72 -25.82
CA GLY A 254 -2.00 10.53 -25.85
C GLY A 254 -2.74 10.48 -24.51
N ASN A 255 -3.92 9.88 -24.50
CA ASN A 255 -4.73 9.67 -23.29
C ASN A 255 -4.80 8.19 -22.87
N THR A 256 -3.92 7.35 -23.39
CA THR A 256 -3.88 5.92 -23.10
C THR A 256 -2.55 5.57 -22.42
N THR A 257 -2.61 4.97 -21.23
CA THR A 257 -1.47 4.38 -20.55
C THR A 257 -1.38 2.91 -20.93
N PHE A 258 -0.24 2.46 -21.43
CA PHE A 258 0.09 1.06 -21.67
C PHE A 258 1.07 0.59 -20.59
N SER A 259 0.83 -0.59 -20.04
CA SER A 259 1.68 -1.20 -19.02
C SER A 259 2.08 -2.61 -19.41
N GLY A 260 3.30 -2.99 -19.10
CA GLY A 260 3.82 -4.34 -19.25
C GLY A 260 4.68 -4.71 -18.03
N GLY A 261 4.68 -5.97 -17.62
CA GLY A 261 5.47 -6.39 -16.47
C GLY A 261 5.71 -7.88 -16.42
N TYR A 262 6.67 -8.23 -15.60
CA TYR A 262 7.05 -9.60 -15.28
C TYR A 262 7.35 -9.70 -13.79
N GLY A 263 6.79 -10.71 -13.15
CA GLY A 263 7.07 -11.04 -11.76
C GLY A 263 7.46 -12.50 -11.61
N LYS A 264 8.35 -12.78 -10.68
CA LYS A 264 8.80 -14.13 -10.37
C LYS A 264 9.10 -14.31 -8.89
N VAL A 265 8.57 -15.38 -8.32
CA VAL A 265 8.97 -15.94 -7.03
C VAL A 265 10.03 -17.00 -7.30
N GLU A 266 11.16 -16.96 -6.58
CA GLU A 266 12.19 -18.00 -6.68
C GLU A 266 11.60 -19.35 -6.23
N ASP A 267 11.81 -20.38 -7.04
CA ASP A 267 11.19 -21.71 -6.87
C ASP A 267 9.65 -21.69 -6.78
N GLY A 268 9.03 -20.62 -7.27
CA GLY A 268 7.59 -20.37 -7.24
C GLY A 268 7.06 -19.95 -8.61
N ASN A 269 5.89 -19.32 -8.58
CA ASN A 269 5.21 -18.85 -9.78
C ASN A 269 5.94 -17.68 -10.44
N ALA A 270 5.85 -17.62 -11.78
CA ALA A 270 6.16 -16.44 -12.57
C ALA A 270 4.90 -15.96 -13.28
N TYR A 271 4.81 -14.66 -13.58
CA TYR A 271 3.73 -14.11 -14.39
C TYR A 271 4.24 -13.04 -15.35
N THR A 272 3.51 -12.87 -16.44
CA THR A 272 3.68 -11.76 -17.38
C THR A 272 2.34 -11.07 -17.56
N THR A 273 2.29 -9.77 -17.32
CA THR A 273 1.07 -8.97 -17.43
C THR A 273 1.23 -7.87 -18.47
N VAL A 274 0.18 -7.62 -19.22
CA VAL A 274 0.04 -6.44 -20.09
C VAL A 274 -1.28 -5.77 -19.79
N GLY A 275 -1.30 -4.44 -19.81
CA GLY A 275 -2.50 -3.66 -19.54
C GLY A 275 -2.56 -2.38 -20.36
N ALA A 276 -3.76 -1.87 -20.52
CA ALA A 276 -3.99 -0.55 -21.08
C ALA A 276 -5.17 0.13 -20.38
N GLU A 277 -5.01 1.40 -20.02
CA GLU A 277 -6.10 2.24 -19.49
C GLU A 277 -6.20 3.51 -20.33
N LYS A 278 -7.38 3.76 -20.89
CA LYS A 278 -7.67 4.95 -21.71
C LYS A 278 -8.62 5.88 -20.95
N LYS A 279 -8.16 7.12 -20.71
CA LYS A 279 -9.02 8.20 -20.24
C LYS A 279 -9.91 8.70 -21.38
N ILE A 280 -11.23 8.70 -21.18
CA ILE A 280 -12.24 9.18 -22.15
C ILE A 280 -12.70 10.59 -21.77
N GLY A 281 -12.49 10.99 -20.54
CA GLY A 281 -12.75 12.32 -19.98
C GLY A 281 -11.94 12.51 -18.72
N ASP A 282 -12.21 13.57 -17.98
CA ASP A 282 -11.44 13.87 -16.75
C ASP A 282 -11.67 12.81 -15.67
N ASN A 283 -12.89 12.25 -15.62
CA ASN A 283 -13.35 11.37 -14.56
C ASN A 283 -13.63 9.93 -15.02
N PHE A 284 -13.55 9.64 -16.32
CA PHE A 284 -13.96 8.35 -16.86
C PHE A 284 -12.84 7.70 -17.65
N SER A 285 -12.59 6.42 -17.35
CA SER A 285 -11.66 5.59 -18.11
C SER A 285 -12.25 4.21 -18.42
N VAL A 286 -11.68 3.58 -19.46
CA VAL A 286 -11.88 2.18 -19.80
C VAL A 286 -10.52 1.51 -19.79
N TYR A 287 -10.47 0.25 -19.36
CA TYR A 287 -9.22 -0.49 -19.29
C TYR A 287 -9.38 -1.94 -19.71
N GLY A 288 -8.24 -2.57 -20.00
CA GLY A 288 -8.12 -4.01 -20.16
C GLY A 288 -6.77 -4.47 -19.65
N ALA A 289 -6.73 -5.70 -19.15
CA ALA A 289 -5.51 -6.36 -18.70
C ALA A 289 -5.54 -7.84 -19.08
N PHE A 290 -4.35 -8.39 -19.29
CA PHE A 290 -4.15 -9.80 -19.55
C PHE A 290 -2.92 -10.28 -18.80
N GLU A 291 -3.02 -11.42 -18.10
CA GLU A 291 -1.93 -12.03 -17.39
C GLU A 291 -1.77 -13.51 -17.79
N MET A 292 -0.55 -13.92 -17.95
CA MET A 292 -0.15 -15.32 -18.06
C MET A 292 0.65 -15.70 -16.83
N THR A 293 0.23 -16.72 -16.11
CA THR A 293 0.94 -17.26 -14.95
C THR A 293 1.52 -18.63 -15.30
N ASP A 294 2.84 -18.76 -15.11
CA ASP A 294 3.60 -20.01 -15.15
C ASP A 294 3.82 -20.45 -13.69
N PRO A 295 3.03 -21.41 -13.18
CA PRO A 295 3.17 -21.88 -11.81
C PRO A 295 4.40 -22.77 -11.65
N ALA A 296 4.97 -22.83 -10.44
CA ALA A 296 6.07 -23.74 -10.12
C ALA A 296 5.72 -25.23 -10.37
N SER A 297 4.43 -25.56 -10.37
CA SER A 297 3.88 -26.87 -10.71
C SER A 297 2.44 -26.73 -11.16
N GLY A 298 2.04 -27.50 -12.16
CA GLY A 298 0.68 -27.47 -12.70
C GLY A 298 0.64 -27.03 -14.16
N VAL A 299 -0.45 -26.38 -14.54
CA VAL A 299 -0.71 -25.90 -15.91
C VAL A 299 -0.61 -24.37 -15.89
N ASP A 300 -0.04 -23.79 -16.94
CA ASP A 300 -0.07 -22.34 -17.16
C ASP A 300 -1.52 -21.85 -17.19
N THR A 301 -1.79 -20.71 -16.54
CA THR A 301 -3.12 -20.10 -16.55
C THR A 301 -3.11 -18.76 -17.26
N GLN A 302 -4.27 -18.38 -17.77
CA GLN A 302 -4.48 -17.12 -18.48
C GLN A 302 -5.68 -16.40 -17.88
N ASP A 303 -5.44 -15.14 -17.49
CA ASP A 303 -6.47 -14.29 -16.93
C ASP A 303 -6.64 -13.03 -17.78
N ALA A 304 -7.87 -12.63 -18.03
CA ALA A 304 -8.19 -11.44 -18.80
C ALA A 304 -9.28 -10.63 -18.12
N ALA A 305 -9.15 -9.32 -18.14
CA ALA A 305 -10.16 -8.39 -17.63
C ALA A 305 -10.37 -7.20 -18.56
N ALA A 306 -11.59 -6.68 -18.59
CA ALA A 306 -11.92 -5.41 -19.21
C ALA A 306 -12.92 -4.66 -18.33
N GLY A 307 -12.69 -3.38 -18.08
CA GLY A 307 -13.49 -2.63 -17.12
C GLY A 307 -13.70 -1.18 -17.48
N ILE A 308 -14.57 -0.57 -16.69
CA ILE A 308 -14.89 0.86 -16.71
C ILE A 308 -14.68 1.43 -15.32
N LYS A 309 -14.14 2.65 -15.25
CA LYS A 309 -13.88 3.33 -14.00
C LYS A 309 -14.33 4.78 -14.08
N PHE A 310 -15.09 5.21 -13.08
CA PHE A 310 -15.46 6.59 -12.87
C PHE A 310 -14.85 7.07 -11.54
N THR A 311 -14.12 8.18 -11.57
CA THR A 311 -13.51 8.81 -10.37
C THR A 311 -14.15 10.16 -10.12
N PHE A 312 -14.28 10.59 -8.88
CA PHE A 312 -14.86 11.87 -8.48
C PHE A 312 -14.20 12.43 -7.22
#